data_4367ad4163e32e9fde705d5a44244977
#
_entry.id   4367ad4163e32e9fde705d5a44244977
#
_cell.length_a   1.000
_cell.length_b   1.000
_cell.length_c   1.000
_cell.angle_alpha   90.00
_cell.angle_beta   90.00
_cell.angle_gamma   90.00
#
_symmetry.space_group_name_H-M   'P 1'
#
loop_
_entity.id
_entity.type
_entity.pdbx_description
1 polymer ?
#
loop_
_entity_poly.entity_id
_entity_poly.type
_entity_poly.pdbx_seq_one_letter_code
_entity_poly.pdbx_strand_id
1 'polypeptide(L)'
;MPDEGKIEWAKNVRVGYLDQHTVLEKGMTIENVLKSAFNFLFDMEAQMNDICDKMGEASEEELEQYMEDLGTIQDMLTMHDFYMIDAKVEEVARALGLLDLGLDKDVTDLSGGQRTKVLLGKLLLEKPDILLLDEPTNYLDKEHIEWLKRYLNEYELSLIHI
;
A
#
# COMPACT_ATOMS: atom_id res chain seq x y z
N MET A 1 -1.21 -24.06 -2.94
CA MET A 1 -0.12 -23.84 -3.86
C MET A 1 0.17 -25.14 -4.59
N PRO A 2 0.23 -25.16 -5.93
CA PRO A 2 0.52 -26.40 -6.61
C PRO A 2 1.97 -26.83 -6.36
N ASP A 3 2.18 -28.10 -6.09
CA ASP A 3 3.51 -28.69 -5.91
C ASP A 3 4.21 -28.84 -7.25
N GLU A 4 3.43 -29.02 -8.31
CA GLU A 4 3.91 -29.12 -9.67
C GLU A 4 3.10 -28.19 -10.55
N GLY A 5 3.71 -27.69 -11.60
CA GLY A 5 3.07 -26.81 -12.56
C GLY A 5 3.61 -25.40 -12.53
N LYS A 6 3.11 -24.61 -13.45
CA LYS A 6 3.53 -23.23 -13.64
C LYS A 6 2.34 -22.30 -13.46
N ILE A 7 2.49 -21.31 -12.60
CA ILE A 7 1.49 -20.27 -12.44
C ILE A 7 1.83 -19.12 -13.39
N GLU A 8 0.90 -18.80 -14.28
CA GLU A 8 1.04 -17.69 -15.21
C GLU A 8 0.03 -16.60 -14.84
N TRP A 9 0.51 -15.37 -14.74
CA TRP A 9 -0.33 -14.22 -14.43
C TRP A 9 -0.55 -13.37 -15.68
N ALA A 10 -1.74 -12.81 -15.81
CA ALA A 10 -2.01 -11.83 -16.85
C ALA A 10 -1.02 -10.65 -16.74
N LYS A 11 -0.65 -10.07 -17.87
CA LYS A 11 0.45 -9.10 -17.98
C LYS A 11 0.31 -7.87 -17.10
N ASN A 12 -0.91 -7.46 -16.77
CA ASN A 12 -1.21 -6.26 -15.99
C ASN A 12 -1.79 -6.57 -14.60
N VAL A 13 -1.74 -7.83 -14.16
CA VAL A 13 -2.26 -8.24 -12.86
C VAL A 13 -1.25 -7.94 -11.77
N ARG A 14 -1.69 -7.27 -10.72
CA ARG A 14 -0.89 -7.00 -9.52
C ARG A 14 -1.24 -8.04 -8.46
N VAL A 15 -0.22 -8.71 -7.95
CA VAL A 15 -0.37 -9.75 -6.93
C VAL A 15 0.21 -9.24 -5.62
N GLY A 16 -0.59 -9.28 -4.54
CA GLY A 16 -0.13 -9.02 -3.19
C GLY A 16 0.00 -10.33 -2.42
N TYR A 17 1.11 -10.52 -1.76
CA TYR A 17 1.37 -11.68 -0.91
C TYR A 17 1.70 -11.24 0.51
N LEU A 18 0.97 -11.80 1.48
CA LEU A 18 1.25 -11.55 2.89
C LEU A 18 2.39 -12.45 3.35
N ASP A 19 3.57 -11.86 3.51
CA ASP A 19 4.74 -12.55 4.01
C ASP A 19 4.95 -12.26 5.49
N GLN A 20 4.68 -13.25 6.33
CA GLN A 20 4.85 -13.17 7.78
C GLN A 20 6.32 -13.08 8.20
N HIS A 21 7.23 -13.42 7.30
CA HIS A 21 8.67 -13.38 7.54
C HIS A 21 9.32 -12.06 7.10
N THR A 22 8.53 -11.13 6.58
CA THR A 22 9.05 -9.81 6.23
C THR A 22 9.73 -9.16 7.43
N VAL A 23 10.97 -8.75 7.24
CA VAL A 23 11.76 -8.10 8.29
C VAL A 23 11.33 -6.63 8.39
N LEU A 24 10.91 -6.22 9.59
CA LEU A 24 10.61 -4.85 9.92
C LEU A 24 11.76 -4.27 10.73
N GLU A 25 12.25 -3.11 10.33
CA GLU A 25 13.40 -2.49 10.96
C GLU A 25 13.01 -1.67 12.19
N LYS A 26 13.90 -1.62 13.16
CA LYS A 26 13.75 -0.76 14.33
C LYS A 26 13.73 0.71 13.90
N GLY A 27 12.83 1.46 14.48
CA GLY A 27 12.62 2.87 14.14
C GLY A 27 11.49 3.11 13.16
N MET A 28 10.97 2.06 12.51
CA MET A 28 9.78 2.17 11.68
C MET A 28 8.53 2.15 12.57
N THR A 29 7.63 3.09 12.35
CA THR A 29 6.33 3.11 13.04
C THR A 29 5.28 2.36 12.21
N ILE A 30 4.15 2.04 12.86
CA ILE A 30 2.99 1.46 12.16
C ILE A 30 2.59 2.35 10.98
N GLU A 31 2.52 3.66 11.20
CA GLU A 31 2.20 4.64 10.16
C GLU A 31 3.19 4.57 8.99
N ASN A 32 4.48 4.48 9.27
CA ASN A 32 5.52 4.39 8.24
C ASN A 32 5.34 3.16 7.36
N VAL A 33 5.05 2.01 7.96
CA VAL A 33 4.83 0.77 7.22
C VAL A 33 3.58 0.87 6.35
N LEU A 34 2.47 1.38 6.89
CA LEU A 34 1.23 1.53 6.13
C LEU A 34 1.40 2.54 4.97
N LYS A 35 2.05 3.66 5.21
CA LYS A 35 2.31 4.65 4.17
C LYS A 35 3.28 4.15 3.09
N SER A 36 4.13 3.17 3.42
CA SER A 36 5.05 2.60 2.43
C SER A 36 4.33 1.91 1.26
N ALA A 37 3.06 1.56 1.42
CA ALA A 37 2.21 1.07 0.33
C ALA A 37 2.07 2.09 -0.80
N PHE A 38 2.27 3.36 -0.52
CA PHE A 38 2.13 4.47 -1.46
C PHE A 38 3.48 5.07 -1.87
N ASN A 39 4.60 4.37 -1.64
CA ASN A 39 5.93 4.88 -1.96
C ASN A 39 6.05 5.38 -3.40
N PHE A 40 5.43 4.70 -4.36
CA PHE A 40 5.44 5.10 -5.76
C PHE A 40 4.78 6.49 -5.97
N LEU A 41 3.77 6.82 -5.17
CA LEU A 41 3.11 8.14 -5.22
C LEU A 41 3.99 9.23 -4.59
N PHE A 42 4.67 8.92 -3.48
CA PHE A 42 5.62 9.85 -2.87
C PHE A 42 6.81 10.10 -3.80
N ASP A 43 7.28 9.08 -4.52
CA ASP A 43 8.33 9.23 -5.53
C ASP A 43 7.86 10.13 -6.67
N MET A 44 6.61 9.99 -7.11
CA MET A 44 6.00 10.87 -8.12
C MET A 44 5.91 12.31 -7.65
N GLU A 45 5.53 12.52 -6.39
CA GLU A 45 5.50 13.86 -5.79
C GLU A 45 6.89 14.47 -5.78
N ALA A 46 7.91 13.69 -5.39
CA ALA A 46 9.29 14.15 -5.41
C ALA A 46 9.76 14.52 -6.82
N GLN A 47 9.39 13.74 -7.83
CA GLN A 47 9.67 14.04 -9.22
C GLN A 47 8.98 15.33 -9.66
N MET A 48 7.73 15.53 -9.24
CA MET A 48 6.98 16.76 -9.55
C MET A 48 7.68 17.99 -8.98
N ASN A 49 8.14 17.92 -7.74
CA ASN A 49 8.86 19.00 -7.09
C ASN A 49 10.21 19.28 -7.80
N ASP A 50 10.93 18.25 -8.19
CA ASP A 50 12.19 18.35 -8.92
C ASP A 50 11.98 19.03 -10.28
N ILE A 51 10.92 18.66 -10.99
CA ILE A 51 10.55 19.29 -12.27
C ILE A 51 10.23 20.78 -12.07
N CYS A 52 9.47 21.12 -11.03
CA CYS A 52 9.15 22.51 -10.71
C CYS A 52 10.40 23.34 -10.46
N ASP A 53 11.37 22.78 -9.75
CA ASP A 53 12.66 23.46 -9.49
C ASP A 53 13.44 23.68 -10.79
N LYS A 54 13.43 22.69 -11.70
CA LYS A 54 14.12 22.78 -12.99
C LYS A 54 13.46 23.76 -13.96
N MET A 55 12.15 23.99 -13.85
CA MET A 55 11.41 24.89 -14.74
C MET A 55 11.89 26.34 -14.66
N GLY A 56 12.45 26.74 -13.52
CA GLY A 56 12.97 28.10 -13.34
C GLY A 56 14.17 28.43 -14.24
N GLU A 57 14.92 27.42 -14.69
CA GLU A 57 16.12 27.57 -15.51
C GLU A 57 16.00 26.91 -16.90
N ALA A 58 14.80 26.45 -17.25
CA ALA A 58 14.56 25.69 -18.48
C ALA A 58 14.41 26.58 -19.71
N SER A 59 14.83 26.07 -20.88
CA SER A 59 14.54 26.68 -22.18
C SER A 59 13.04 26.52 -22.50
N GLU A 60 12.56 27.23 -23.56
CA GLU A 60 11.17 27.14 -23.96
C GLU A 60 10.76 25.72 -24.36
N GLU A 61 11.63 24.99 -25.06
CA GLU A 61 11.40 23.61 -25.46
C GLU A 61 11.35 22.65 -24.22
N GLU A 62 12.29 22.82 -23.30
CA GLU A 62 12.33 22.04 -22.05
C GLU A 62 11.13 22.38 -21.20
N LEU A 63 10.69 23.61 -21.14
CA LEU A 63 9.54 24.07 -20.38
C LEU A 63 8.25 23.37 -20.84
N GLU A 64 8.05 23.27 -22.17
CA GLU A 64 6.92 22.53 -22.74
C GLU A 64 6.91 21.08 -22.27
N GLN A 65 8.05 20.40 -22.33
CA GLN A 65 8.17 19.01 -21.90
C GLN A 65 7.91 18.87 -20.39
N TYR A 66 8.45 19.76 -19.58
CA TYR A 66 8.21 19.75 -18.14
C TYR A 66 6.75 19.98 -17.78
N MET A 67 6.06 20.86 -18.48
CA MET A 67 4.64 21.09 -18.25
C MET A 67 3.80 19.86 -18.58
N GLU A 68 4.14 19.15 -19.66
CA GLU A 68 3.49 17.89 -20.03
C GLU A 68 3.73 16.82 -18.97
N ASP A 69 4.97 16.65 -18.51
CA ASP A 69 5.34 15.69 -17.46
C ASP A 69 4.63 16.01 -16.14
N LEU A 70 4.55 17.28 -15.76
CA LEU A 70 3.81 17.71 -14.58
C LEU A 70 2.33 17.34 -14.66
N GLY A 71 1.71 17.59 -15.81
CA GLY A 71 0.31 17.24 -16.02
C GLY A 71 0.07 15.74 -15.87
N THR A 72 0.94 14.93 -16.45
CA THR A 72 0.87 13.47 -16.36
C THR A 72 1.01 13.01 -14.92
N ILE A 73 2.00 13.50 -14.18
CA ILE A 73 2.22 13.14 -12.77
C ILE A 73 1.03 13.58 -11.91
N GLN A 74 0.52 14.78 -12.12
CA GLN A 74 -0.63 15.30 -11.40
C GLN A 74 -1.87 14.44 -11.62
N ASP A 75 -2.13 14.01 -12.84
CA ASP A 75 -3.23 13.13 -13.19
C ASP A 75 -3.08 11.77 -12.49
N MET A 76 -1.86 11.21 -12.46
CA MET A 76 -1.57 9.96 -11.76
C MET A 76 -1.80 10.07 -10.26
N LEU A 77 -1.33 11.15 -9.64
CA LEU A 77 -1.55 11.39 -8.21
C LEU A 77 -3.03 11.52 -7.87
N THR A 78 -3.78 12.21 -8.72
CA THR A 78 -5.23 12.39 -8.55
C THR A 78 -5.97 11.06 -8.72
N MET A 79 -5.60 10.28 -9.74
CA MET A 79 -6.21 8.98 -10.04
C MET A 79 -6.01 7.99 -8.88
N HIS A 80 -4.88 8.05 -8.20
CA HIS A 80 -4.58 7.18 -7.07
C HIS A 80 -4.96 7.78 -5.71
N ASP A 81 -5.71 8.87 -5.70
CA ASP A 81 -6.18 9.53 -4.47
C ASP A 81 -5.04 9.90 -3.50
N PHE A 82 -3.94 10.40 -4.03
CA PHE A 82 -2.75 10.77 -3.24
C PHE A 82 -3.08 11.65 -2.04
N TYR A 83 -3.99 12.60 -2.22
CA TYR A 83 -4.36 13.55 -1.17
C TYR A 83 -5.24 12.95 -0.08
N MET A 84 -5.68 11.71 -0.26
CA MET A 84 -6.51 10.97 0.70
C MET A 84 -5.71 9.87 1.43
N ILE A 85 -4.40 9.83 1.28
CA ILE A 85 -3.57 8.77 1.86
C ILE A 85 -3.75 8.69 3.37
N ASP A 86 -3.70 9.80 4.09
CA ASP A 86 -3.83 9.82 5.55
C ASP A 86 -5.19 9.26 6.00
N ALA A 87 -6.26 9.62 5.30
CA ALA A 87 -7.59 9.10 5.58
C ALA A 87 -7.70 7.60 5.33
N LYS A 88 -7.10 7.11 4.26
CA LYS A 88 -7.07 5.68 3.92
C LYS A 88 -6.27 4.87 4.94
N VAL A 89 -5.12 5.36 5.34
CA VAL A 89 -4.28 4.72 6.36
C VAL A 89 -5.05 4.62 7.68
N GLU A 90 -5.70 5.70 8.09
CA GLU A 90 -6.50 5.71 9.31
C GLU A 90 -7.67 4.74 9.24
N GLU A 91 -8.38 4.69 8.11
CA GLU A 91 -9.50 3.78 7.91
C GLU A 91 -9.07 2.32 8.09
N VAL A 92 -8.01 1.91 7.40
CA VAL A 92 -7.48 0.54 7.47
C VAL A 92 -6.96 0.23 8.87
N ALA A 93 -6.23 1.16 9.48
CA ALA A 93 -5.69 0.98 10.83
C ALA A 93 -6.81 0.81 11.86
N ARG A 94 -7.87 1.59 11.74
CA ARG A 94 -9.04 1.48 12.62
C ARG A 94 -9.72 0.13 12.47
N ALA A 95 -9.94 -0.31 11.24
CA ALA A 95 -10.60 -1.58 10.95
C ALA A 95 -9.83 -2.79 11.47
N LEU A 96 -8.50 -2.72 11.47
CA LEU A 96 -7.64 -3.79 11.98
C LEU A 96 -7.30 -3.66 13.46
N GLY A 97 -7.83 -2.63 14.15
CA GLY A 97 -7.56 -2.40 15.56
C GLY A 97 -6.18 -1.82 15.87
N LEU A 98 -5.48 -1.32 14.86
CA LEU A 98 -4.13 -0.77 15.02
C LEU A 98 -4.11 0.62 15.65
N LEU A 99 -5.22 1.38 15.57
CA LEU A 99 -5.31 2.70 16.19
C LEU A 99 -5.17 2.65 17.71
N ASP A 100 -5.68 1.58 18.33
CA ASP A 100 -5.58 1.38 19.78
C ASP A 100 -4.14 1.20 20.25
N LEU A 101 -3.27 0.75 19.37
CA LEU A 101 -1.84 0.59 19.64
C LEU A 101 -1.07 1.90 19.53
N GLY A 102 -1.60 2.85 18.77
CA GLY A 102 -0.91 4.09 18.41
C GLY A 102 -0.08 3.94 17.13
N LEU A 103 -0.37 4.76 16.13
CA LEU A 103 0.31 4.68 14.82
C LEU A 103 1.80 5.04 14.89
N ASP A 104 2.22 5.72 15.94
CA ASP A 104 3.61 6.11 16.19
C ASP A 104 4.43 5.03 16.92
N LYS A 105 3.80 3.88 17.24
CA LYS A 105 4.49 2.78 17.90
C LYS A 105 5.48 2.09 16.97
N ASP A 106 6.66 1.77 17.49
CA ASP A 106 7.69 1.04 16.75
C ASP A 106 7.20 -0.39 16.44
N VAL A 107 7.33 -0.81 15.18
CA VAL A 107 6.84 -2.11 14.73
C VAL A 107 7.60 -3.28 15.35
N THR A 108 8.83 -3.07 15.82
CA THR A 108 9.60 -4.12 16.50
C THR A 108 9.08 -4.42 17.90
N ASP A 109 8.29 -3.52 18.49
CA ASP A 109 7.67 -3.71 19.81
C ASP A 109 6.33 -4.46 19.72
N LEU A 110 5.87 -4.79 18.52
CA LEU A 110 4.62 -5.49 18.31
C LEU A 110 4.74 -7.01 18.48
N SER A 111 3.65 -7.65 18.88
CA SER A 111 3.55 -9.12 18.83
C SER A 111 3.57 -9.62 17.38
N GLY A 112 3.78 -10.93 17.19
CA GLY A 112 3.75 -11.51 15.84
C GLY A 112 2.41 -11.30 15.13
N GLY A 113 1.29 -11.46 15.86
CA GLY A 113 -0.04 -11.22 15.32
C GLY A 113 -0.28 -9.76 14.96
N GLN A 114 0.19 -8.83 15.78
CA GLN A 114 0.08 -7.40 15.52
C GLN A 114 0.88 -6.98 14.29
N ARG A 115 2.11 -7.51 14.16
CA ARG A 115 2.94 -7.26 12.97
C ARG A 115 2.27 -7.78 11.70
N THR A 116 1.65 -8.98 11.77
CA THR A 116 0.91 -9.53 10.64
C THR A 116 -0.25 -8.63 10.23
N LYS A 117 -0.97 -8.05 11.18
CA LYS A 117 -2.04 -7.08 10.89
C LYS A 117 -1.52 -5.83 10.19
N VAL A 118 -0.36 -5.31 10.61
CA VAL A 118 0.28 -4.16 9.96
C VAL A 118 0.64 -4.48 8.51
N LEU A 119 1.24 -5.64 8.27
CA LEU A 119 1.60 -6.08 6.93
C LEU A 119 0.36 -6.30 6.05
N LEU A 120 -0.70 -6.87 6.62
CA LEU A 120 -1.98 -7.02 5.92
C LEU A 120 -2.56 -5.66 5.55
N GLY A 121 -2.55 -4.70 6.46
CA GLY A 121 -2.99 -3.34 6.20
C GLY A 121 -2.23 -2.69 5.05
N LYS A 122 -0.92 -2.85 5.03
CA LYS A 122 -0.08 -2.37 3.93
C LYS A 122 -0.51 -2.99 2.59
N LEU A 123 -0.72 -4.31 2.55
CA LEU A 123 -1.17 -4.99 1.32
C LEU A 123 -2.52 -4.47 0.84
N LEU A 124 -3.47 -4.26 1.76
CA LEU A 124 -4.78 -3.72 1.40
C LEU A 124 -4.69 -2.32 0.81
N LEU A 125 -3.77 -1.50 1.33
CA LEU A 125 -3.54 -0.15 0.82
C LEU A 125 -2.87 -0.15 -0.56
N GLU A 126 -2.06 -1.16 -0.86
CA GLU A 126 -1.45 -1.35 -2.18
C GLU A 126 -2.48 -1.69 -3.26
N LYS A 127 -3.66 -2.16 -2.87
CA LYS A 127 -4.74 -2.57 -3.76
C LYS A 127 -4.29 -3.52 -4.86
N PRO A 128 -3.74 -4.69 -4.52
CA PRO A 128 -3.39 -5.67 -5.53
C PRO A 128 -4.64 -6.25 -6.18
N ASP A 129 -4.55 -6.70 -7.43
CA ASP A 129 -5.66 -7.37 -8.11
C ASP A 129 -5.94 -8.75 -7.52
N ILE A 130 -4.89 -9.43 -7.05
CA ILE A 130 -4.97 -10.72 -6.38
C ILE A 130 -4.24 -10.62 -5.05
N LEU A 131 -4.90 -11.05 -3.98
CA LEU A 131 -4.33 -11.07 -2.64
C LEU A 131 -4.14 -12.51 -2.20
N LEU A 132 -2.89 -12.89 -1.93
CA LEU A 132 -2.53 -14.22 -1.44
C LEU A 132 -2.33 -14.14 0.07
N LEU A 133 -3.15 -14.87 0.83
CA LEU A 133 -3.06 -14.92 2.29
C LEU A 133 -2.78 -16.34 2.75
N ASP A 134 -1.78 -16.48 3.60
CA ASP A 134 -1.43 -17.74 4.25
C ASP A 134 -1.95 -17.73 5.68
N GLU A 135 -2.95 -18.57 5.95
CA GLU A 135 -3.56 -18.75 7.28
C GLU A 135 -3.90 -17.42 8.00
N PRO A 136 -4.61 -16.48 7.36
CA PRO A 136 -4.88 -15.17 7.96
C PRO A 136 -5.76 -15.24 9.21
N THR A 137 -6.54 -16.29 9.35
CA THR A 137 -7.46 -16.48 10.47
C THR A 137 -6.74 -16.70 11.80
N ASN A 138 -5.45 -17.07 11.79
CA ASN A 138 -4.67 -17.25 13.01
C ASN A 138 -4.38 -15.94 13.74
N TYR A 139 -4.50 -14.81 13.05
CA TYR A 139 -4.09 -13.49 13.55
C TYR A 139 -5.20 -12.46 13.56
N LEU A 140 -6.38 -12.81 13.01
CA LEU A 140 -7.48 -11.88 12.87
C LEU A 140 -8.69 -12.37 13.66
N ASP A 141 -9.35 -11.46 14.37
CA ASP A 141 -10.61 -11.69 15.02
C ASP A 141 -11.74 -11.81 13.99
N LYS A 142 -12.86 -12.39 14.38
CA LYS A 142 -14.02 -12.59 13.53
C LYS A 142 -14.50 -11.25 12.90
N GLU A 143 -14.51 -10.19 13.68
CA GLU A 143 -14.91 -8.85 13.20
C GLU A 143 -13.95 -8.34 12.10
N HIS A 144 -12.66 -8.55 12.28
CA HIS A 144 -11.65 -8.17 11.30
C HIS A 144 -11.79 -8.96 10.01
N ILE A 145 -12.10 -10.26 10.11
CA ILE A 145 -12.33 -11.12 8.95
C ILE A 145 -13.56 -10.67 8.17
N GLU A 146 -14.66 -10.36 8.86
CA GLU A 146 -15.88 -9.87 8.23
C GLU A 146 -15.67 -8.53 7.54
N TRP A 147 -14.94 -7.63 8.21
CA TRP A 147 -14.57 -6.34 7.60
C TRP A 147 -13.71 -6.56 6.35
N LEU A 148 -12.72 -7.44 6.42
CA LEU A 148 -11.83 -7.76 5.31
C LEU A 148 -12.62 -8.27 4.10
N LYS A 149 -13.57 -9.16 4.31
CA LYS A 149 -14.42 -9.68 3.25
C LYS A 149 -15.22 -8.57 2.57
N ARG A 150 -15.78 -7.65 3.35
CA ARG A 150 -16.53 -6.50 2.82
C ARG A 150 -15.60 -5.57 2.03
N TYR A 151 -14.44 -5.29 2.56
CA TYR A 151 -13.44 -4.45 1.92
C TYR A 151 -13.03 -5.02 0.56
N LEU A 152 -12.75 -6.31 0.50
CA LEU A 152 -12.35 -6.99 -0.75
C LEU A 152 -13.47 -6.97 -1.79
N ASN A 153 -14.72 -7.13 -1.37
CA ASN A 153 -15.87 -7.06 -2.26
C ASN A 153 -16.06 -5.66 -2.86
N GLU A 154 -15.85 -4.61 -2.08
CA GLU A 154 -15.97 -3.23 -2.55
C GLU A 154 -14.90 -2.86 -3.58
N TYR A 155 -13.72 -3.45 -3.47
CA TYR A 155 -12.59 -3.13 -4.35
C TYR A 155 -12.35 -4.18 -5.44
N GLU A 156 -13.28 -5.13 -5.61
CA GLU A 156 -13.21 -6.17 -6.65
C GLU A 156 -11.89 -6.96 -6.63
N LEU A 157 -11.36 -7.21 -5.45
CA LEU A 157 -10.13 -7.98 -5.30
C LEU A 157 -10.41 -9.48 -5.30
N SER A 158 -9.52 -10.24 -5.95
CA SER A 158 -9.55 -11.69 -5.86
C SER A 158 -8.75 -12.16 -4.65
N LEU A 159 -9.37 -12.96 -3.80
CA LEU A 159 -8.75 -13.50 -2.61
C LEU A 159 -8.44 -14.99 -2.79
N ILE A 160 -7.20 -15.37 -2.55
CA ILE A 160 -6.76 -16.76 -2.57
C ILE A 160 -6.21 -17.13 -1.20
N HIS A 161 -6.82 -18.12 -0.56
CA HIS A 161 -6.32 -18.72 0.68
C HIS A 161 -5.31 -19.81 0.36
N ILE A 162 -4.24 -19.80 1.07
CA ILE A 162 -3.23 -20.84 0.98
C ILE A 162 -3.24 -21.68 2.25
#